data_8c8d992370438aab8864ad5cb00f61c4
#
_entry.id   8c8d992370438aab8864ad5cb00f61c4
#
_cell.length_a   1.000
_cell.length_b   1.000
_cell.length_c   1.000
_cell.angle_alpha   90.00
_cell.angle_beta   90.00
_cell.angle_gamma   90.00
#
_symmetry.space_group_name_H-M   'P 1'
#
loop_
_entity.id
_entity.type
_entity.pdbx_description
1 polymer ?
#
loop_
_entity_poly.entity_id
_entity_poly.type
_entity_poly.pdbx_seq_one_letter_code
_entity_poly.pdbx_strand_id
1 'polypeptide(L)'
;MTTTTVRGACPHDCPDTCAMLVTVEDGRAVRVAGDPDHPFTSGFLCTKVNRYVERTYHKDRVLHPMRRVGQKGEGRFERVS
;
A
#
# COMPACT_ATOMS: atom_id res chain seq x y z
N MET A 1 23.54 4.20 -0.55
CA MET A 1 22.09 4.03 -0.25
C MET A 1 21.38 5.37 -0.40
N THR A 2 20.31 5.41 -1.16
CA THR A 2 19.57 6.64 -1.40
C THR A 2 18.22 6.57 -0.70
N THR A 3 17.95 7.54 0.16
CA THR A 3 16.69 7.61 0.89
C THR A 3 15.99 8.91 0.52
N THR A 4 14.73 8.81 0.10
CA THR A 4 13.91 9.96 -0.25
C THR A 4 12.56 9.86 0.45
N THR A 5 11.90 11.01 0.61
CA THR A 5 10.55 11.07 1.13
C THR A 5 9.63 11.62 0.05
N VAL A 6 8.57 10.88 -0.25
CA VAL A 6 7.62 11.26 -1.30
C VAL A 6 6.28 11.58 -0.65
N ARG A 7 5.70 12.71 -1.04
CA ARG A 7 4.37 13.09 -0.56
C ARG A 7 3.30 12.45 -1.41
N GLY A 8 2.24 11.99 -0.77
CA GLY A 8 1.11 11.40 -1.45
C GLY A 8 -0.18 11.63 -0.70
N ALA A 9 -1.24 11.07 -1.20
CA ALA A 9 -2.56 11.15 -0.57
C ALA A 9 -3.14 9.75 -0.44
N CYS A 10 -3.89 9.53 0.64
CA CYS A 10 -4.57 8.26 0.84
C CYS A 10 -5.61 8.05 -0.27
N PRO A 11 -5.59 6.91 -0.96
CA PRO A 11 -6.48 6.69 -2.10
C PRO A 11 -7.89 6.21 -1.72
N HIS A 12 -8.15 6.03 -0.44
CA HIS A 12 -9.46 5.53 0.00
C HIS A 12 -10.55 6.57 -0.13
N ASP A 13 -11.75 6.10 -0.37
CA ASP A 13 -12.95 6.94 -0.43
C ASP A 13 -13.39 7.26 1.00
N CYS A 14 -12.72 8.23 1.59
CA CYS A 14 -12.86 8.58 2.98
C CYS A 14 -12.83 10.10 3.11
N PRO A 15 -13.71 10.70 3.94
CA PRO A 15 -13.77 12.17 4.06
C PRO A 15 -12.53 12.79 4.70
N ASP A 16 -11.68 12.01 5.36
CA ASP A 16 -10.51 12.56 6.04
C ASP A 16 -9.43 13.02 5.09
N THR A 17 -9.35 12.46 3.89
CA THR A 17 -8.38 12.85 2.84
C THR A 17 -6.96 13.01 3.35
N CYS A 18 -6.46 12.00 4.06
CA CYS A 18 -5.16 12.06 4.72
C CYS A 18 -4.02 12.27 3.73
N ALA A 19 -3.10 13.16 4.07
CA ALA A 19 -1.82 13.28 3.37
C ALA A 19 -0.82 12.31 3.97
N MET A 20 0.02 11.72 3.11
CA MET A 20 0.97 10.69 3.50
C MET A 20 2.39 11.08 3.12
N LEU A 21 3.34 10.59 3.90
CA LEU A 21 4.75 10.64 3.57
C LEU A 21 5.23 9.21 3.39
N VAL A 22 5.79 8.92 2.23
CA VAL A 22 6.34 7.59 1.93
C VAL A 22 7.85 7.68 1.89
N THR A 23 8.51 6.91 2.74
CA THR A 23 9.97 6.83 2.74
C THR A 23 10.41 5.76 1.76
N VAL A 24 11.27 6.13 0.82
CA VAL A 24 11.76 5.24 -0.22
C VAL A 24 13.26 5.08 -0.08
N GLU A 25 13.74 3.86 0.02
CA GLU A 25 15.17 3.54 0.07
C GLU A 25 15.52 2.68 -1.14
N ASP A 26 16.39 3.20 -1.98
CA ASP A 26 16.89 2.49 -3.18
C ASP A 26 15.74 1.97 -4.07
N GLY A 27 14.71 2.80 -4.24
CA GLY A 27 13.59 2.47 -5.10
C GLY A 27 12.50 1.62 -4.45
N ARG A 28 12.65 1.29 -3.17
CA ARG A 28 11.68 0.47 -2.45
C ARG A 28 11.05 1.28 -1.32
N ALA A 29 9.74 1.31 -1.25
CA ALA A 29 9.03 1.96 -0.16
C ALA A 29 9.24 1.14 1.12
N VAL A 30 9.71 1.80 2.19
CA VAL A 30 9.99 1.13 3.45
C VAL A 30 9.12 1.61 4.59
N ARG A 31 8.44 2.74 4.41
CA ARG A 31 7.60 3.29 5.46
C ARG A 31 6.53 4.19 4.86
N VAL A 32 5.34 4.13 5.41
CA VAL A 32 4.28 5.10 5.13
C VAL A 32 3.84 5.71 6.46
N ALA A 33 3.64 7.02 6.49
CA ALA A 33 3.24 7.74 7.70
C ALA A 33 2.35 8.91 7.31
N GLY A 34 1.58 9.43 8.26
CA GLY A 34 0.81 10.64 8.04
C GLY A 34 1.72 11.86 7.96
N ASP A 35 1.31 12.85 7.17
CA ASP A 35 2.02 14.11 7.04
C ASP A 35 1.64 15.02 8.21
N PRO A 36 2.56 15.36 9.11
CA PRO A 36 2.23 16.22 10.25
C PRO A 36 1.83 17.65 9.86
N ASP A 37 2.15 18.06 8.65
CA ASP A 37 1.79 19.39 8.15
C ASP A 37 0.41 19.44 7.51
N HIS A 38 -0.29 18.31 7.43
CA HIS A 38 -1.63 18.30 6.88
C HIS A 38 -2.59 19.02 7.83
N PRO A 39 -3.34 20.03 7.36
CA PRO A 39 -4.12 20.87 8.26
C PRO A 39 -5.25 20.15 8.98
N PHE A 40 -5.80 19.10 8.41
CA PHE A 40 -6.92 18.40 9.02
C PHE A 40 -6.47 17.22 9.88
N THR A 41 -5.63 16.35 9.35
CA THR A 41 -5.25 15.09 10.03
C THR A 41 -4.00 15.24 10.89
N SER A 42 -3.16 16.22 10.65
CA SER A 42 -1.99 16.56 11.49
C SER A 42 -1.06 15.38 11.78
N GLY A 43 -0.86 14.52 10.79
CA GLY A 43 0.02 13.37 10.94
C GLY A 43 -0.67 12.07 11.27
N PHE A 44 -1.99 12.09 11.44
CA PHE A 44 -2.73 10.85 11.68
C PHE A 44 -2.84 10.03 10.40
N LEU A 45 -2.68 8.72 10.54
CA LEU A 45 -2.93 7.78 9.45
C LEU A 45 -3.58 6.54 10.07
N CYS A 46 -4.74 6.15 9.57
CA CYS A 46 -5.55 5.11 10.20
C CYS A 46 -4.93 3.72 10.05
N THR A 47 -5.43 2.78 10.83
CA THR A 47 -4.89 1.40 10.86
C THR A 47 -5.06 0.67 9.54
N LYS A 48 -5.98 1.09 8.68
CA LYS A 48 -6.14 0.48 7.36
C LYS A 48 -4.95 0.78 6.44
N VAL A 49 -4.29 1.91 6.63
CA VAL A 49 -3.30 2.42 5.68
C VAL A 49 -1.89 2.42 6.25
N ASN A 50 -1.72 2.56 7.54
CA ASN A 50 -0.39 2.72 8.15
C ASN A 50 0.52 1.51 7.96
N ARG A 51 0.00 0.37 7.48
CA ARG A 51 0.77 -0.83 7.21
C ARG A 51 0.75 -1.23 5.74
N TYR A 52 0.48 -0.28 4.85
CA TYR A 52 0.40 -0.56 3.41
C TYR A 52 1.70 -1.09 2.83
N VAL A 53 2.86 -0.73 3.39
CA VAL A 53 4.12 -1.26 2.90
C VAL A 53 4.17 -2.78 3.06
N GLU A 54 3.67 -3.30 4.19
CA GLU A 54 3.62 -4.74 4.42
C GLU A 54 2.74 -5.44 3.39
N ARG A 55 1.60 -4.83 3.06
CA ARG A 55 0.69 -5.37 2.04
C ARG A 55 1.32 -5.31 0.65
N THR A 56 1.96 -4.19 0.33
CA THR A 56 2.54 -3.96 -0.99
C THR A 56 3.58 -5.01 -1.35
N TYR A 57 4.39 -5.40 -0.37
CA TYR A 57 5.47 -6.37 -0.59
C TYR A 57 5.19 -7.73 0.02
N HIS A 58 3.95 -8.00 0.39
CA HIS A 58 3.59 -9.28 1.01
C HIS A 58 3.83 -10.43 0.01
N LYS A 59 4.39 -11.52 0.50
CA LYS A 59 4.74 -12.67 -0.35
C LYS A 59 3.53 -13.30 -1.04
N ASP A 60 2.37 -13.20 -0.43
CA ASP A 60 1.14 -13.81 -0.95
C ASP A 60 0.32 -12.87 -1.82
N ARG A 61 0.84 -11.66 -2.07
CA ARG A 61 0.12 -10.70 -2.89
C ARG A 61 0.03 -11.19 -4.33
N VAL A 62 -1.16 -11.12 -4.91
CA VAL A 62 -1.38 -11.49 -6.31
C VAL A 62 -0.85 -10.38 -7.20
N LEU A 63 0.19 -10.68 -7.98
CA LEU A 63 0.88 -9.67 -8.79
C LEU A 63 0.45 -9.67 -10.25
N HIS A 64 -0.30 -10.67 -10.68
CA HIS A 64 -0.70 -10.81 -12.08
C HIS A 64 -2.14 -11.30 -12.15
N PRO A 65 -2.84 -11.06 -13.27
CA PRO A 65 -4.16 -11.65 -13.45
C PRO A 65 -4.08 -13.17 -13.38
N MET A 66 -5.03 -13.77 -12.68
CA MET A 66 -5.05 -15.20 -12.42
C MET A 66 -6.41 -15.77 -12.82
N ARG A 67 -6.40 -16.98 -13.34
CA ARG A 67 -7.63 -17.71 -13.66
C ARG A 67 -7.72 -18.99 -12.82
N ARG A 68 -8.89 -19.25 -12.26
CA ARG A 68 -9.10 -20.50 -11.53
C ARG A 68 -9.04 -21.69 -12.49
N VAL A 69 -8.28 -22.73 -12.12
CA VAL A 69 -8.10 -23.94 -12.94
C VAL A 69 -8.63 -25.20 -12.27
N GLY A 70 -9.14 -25.09 -11.04
CA GLY A 70 -9.71 -26.23 -10.34
C GLY A 70 -11.14 -25.99 -9.96
N GLN A 71 -11.65 -26.83 -9.08
CA GLN A 71 -12.98 -26.67 -8.52
C GLN A 71 -13.01 -25.45 -7.61
N LYS A 72 -14.20 -24.87 -7.46
CA LYS A 72 -14.39 -23.77 -6.52
C LYS A 72 -13.98 -24.23 -5.12
N GLY A 73 -13.13 -23.46 -4.48
CA GLY A 73 -12.65 -23.77 -3.13
C GLY A 73 -11.36 -24.57 -3.08
N GLU A 74 -10.83 -25.06 -4.21
CA GLU A 74 -9.54 -25.75 -4.22
C GLU A 74 -8.36 -24.81 -4.08
N GLY A 75 -8.53 -23.54 -4.45
CA GLY A 75 -7.44 -22.56 -4.36
C GLY A 75 -6.38 -22.71 -5.44
N ARG A 76 -6.72 -23.27 -6.58
CA ARG A 76 -5.78 -23.48 -7.70
C ARG A 76 -6.01 -22.45 -8.79
N PHE A 77 -4.95 -21.72 -9.12
CA PHE A 77 -4.99 -20.63 -10.10
C PHE A 77 -3.77 -20.67 -10.99
N GLU A 78 -3.90 -20.15 -12.21
CA GLU A 78 -2.76 -19.99 -13.10
C GLU A 78 -2.69 -18.55 -13.59
N ARG A 79 -1.49 -18.06 -13.84
CA ARG A 79 -1.27 -16.74 -14.40
C ARG A 79 -1.73 -16.72 -15.86
N VAL A 80 -2.46 -15.68 -16.26
CA VAL A 80 -2.99 -15.56 -17.63
C VAL A 80 -2.48 -14.35 -18.38
N SER A 81 -1.69 -13.50 -17.77
CA SER A 81 -1.13 -12.33 -18.47
C SER A 81 0.10 -11.78 -17.76
#